data_b7288300933ce1d4fe6e404f7bae6b35
#
_entry.id   b7288300933ce1d4fe6e404f7bae6b35
#
_cell.length_a   1.000
_cell.length_b   1.000
_cell.length_c   1.000
_cell.angle_alpha   90.00
_cell.angle_beta   90.00
_cell.angle_gamma   90.00
#
_symmetry.space_group_name_H-M   'P 1'
#
loop_
_entity.id
_entity.type
_entity.pdbx_description
1 polymer ?
#
loop_
_entity_poly.entity_id
_entity_poly.type
_entity_poly.pdbx_seq_one_letter_code
_entity_poly.pdbx_strand_id
1 'polypeptide(L)'
;MASVKELRALGRVDVGTFLAEHGPVVLIQQPPSPVFQQVAQQMGQARTVYMAHRSRLADRLMAMLQGFEHLQVLFLNPKMDGEVFAVGRLETCSLVIHDPSVSKFHALLRWNAAEGCCFLRDAGSMNGTFVNAVALGDQEHQLVDGDGIAFGDAQFLYVRSETLHGHLGAAAPASSR
;
A
#
# COMPACT_ATOMS: atom_id res chain seq x y z
N MET A 1 -6.36 7.46 -10.59
CA MET A 1 -5.39 6.41 -10.27
C MET A 1 -4.00 6.92 -10.61
N ALA A 2 -3.10 6.85 -9.67
CA ALA A 2 -1.72 7.21 -9.91
C ALA A 2 -0.87 5.95 -10.16
N SER A 3 0.27 6.13 -10.81
CA SER A 3 1.27 5.09 -11.02
C SER A 3 2.56 5.45 -10.29
N VAL A 4 3.43 4.48 -10.12
CA VAL A 4 4.77 4.71 -9.53
C VAL A 4 5.57 5.73 -10.35
N LYS A 5 5.37 5.75 -11.67
CA LYS A 5 6.00 6.75 -12.55
C LYS A 5 5.59 8.19 -12.18
N GLU A 6 4.29 8.40 -11.96
CA GLU A 6 3.77 9.71 -11.53
C GLU A 6 4.21 10.06 -10.12
N LEU A 7 4.26 9.05 -9.24
CA LEU A 7 4.69 9.21 -7.86
C LEU A 7 6.13 9.76 -7.75
N ARG A 8 7.04 9.30 -8.62
CA ARG A 8 8.43 9.79 -8.65
C ARG A 8 8.51 11.30 -8.91
N ALA A 9 7.63 11.84 -9.74
CA ALA A 9 7.60 13.27 -10.02
C ALA A 9 7.22 14.10 -8.78
N LEU A 10 6.46 13.52 -7.86
CA LEU A 10 6.01 14.17 -6.63
C LEU A 10 7.12 14.29 -5.57
N GLY A 11 8.23 13.59 -5.72
CA GLY A 11 9.36 13.69 -4.78
C GLY A 11 10.04 15.07 -4.73
N ARG A 12 9.71 15.96 -5.64
CA ARG A 12 10.19 17.35 -5.66
C ARG A 12 9.28 18.33 -4.92
N VAL A 13 8.07 17.89 -4.57
CA VAL A 13 7.11 18.69 -3.81
C VAL A 13 7.47 18.60 -2.34
N ASP A 14 7.30 19.68 -1.57
CA ASP A 14 7.53 19.62 -0.12
C ASP A 14 6.52 18.67 0.56
N VAL A 15 6.92 18.12 1.70
CA VAL A 15 6.12 17.10 2.40
C VAL A 15 4.75 17.63 2.85
N GLY A 16 4.66 18.88 3.24
CA GLY A 16 3.39 19.49 3.67
C GLY A 16 2.38 19.58 2.53
N THR A 17 2.82 20.05 1.37
CA THR A 17 2.00 20.10 0.15
C THR A 17 1.62 18.68 -0.29
N PHE A 18 2.56 17.73 -0.26
CA PHE A 18 2.30 16.35 -0.60
C PHE A 18 1.19 15.73 0.27
N LEU A 19 1.26 15.93 1.58
CA LEU A 19 0.25 15.44 2.52
C LEU A 19 -1.11 16.11 2.32
N ALA A 20 -1.12 17.41 2.04
CA ALA A 20 -2.37 18.17 1.82
C ALA A 20 -3.10 17.71 0.56
N GLU A 21 -2.37 17.40 -0.50
CA GLU A 21 -2.94 16.99 -1.79
C GLU A 21 -3.30 15.49 -1.83
N HIS A 22 -2.48 14.64 -1.25
CA HIS A 22 -2.59 13.19 -1.40
C HIS A 22 -3.04 12.44 -0.15
N GLY A 23 -3.05 13.11 0.99
CA GLY A 23 -3.45 12.51 2.27
C GLY A 23 -2.32 11.78 2.99
N PRO A 24 -2.62 11.26 4.20
CA PRO A 24 -1.61 10.72 5.11
C PRO A 24 -1.15 9.29 4.80
N VAL A 25 -1.87 8.58 3.93
CA VAL A 25 -1.66 7.14 3.69
C VAL A 25 -1.74 6.81 2.20
N VAL A 26 -0.92 5.87 1.79
CA VAL A 26 -0.90 5.34 0.43
C VAL A 26 -0.83 3.82 0.42
N LEU A 27 -1.54 3.20 -0.50
CA LEU A 27 -1.39 1.80 -0.86
C LEU A 27 -0.65 1.70 -2.18
N ILE A 28 0.45 0.97 -2.21
CA ILE A 28 1.23 0.74 -3.43
C ILE A 28 1.08 -0.73 -3.82
N GLN A 29 0.60 -0.98 -5.03
CA GLN A 29 0.48 -2.34 -5.55
C GLN A 29 1.83 -3.03 -5.53
N GLN A 30 1.86 -4.24 -5.00
CA GLN A 30 3.05 -5.08 -5.05
C GLN A 30 3.15 -5.79 -6.40
N PRO A 31 4.37 -6.05 -6.89
CA PRO A 31 4.56 -6.83 -8.10
C PRO A 31 3.90 -8.22 -7.97
N PRO A 32 3.46 -8.83 -9.09
CA PRO A 32 2.86 -10.16 -9.05
C PRO A 32 3.75 -11.19 -8.35
N SER A 33 3.11 -12.05 -7.57
CA SER A 33 3.71 -13.03 -6.67
C SER A 33 4.85 -13.91 -7.23
N PRO A 34 4.87 -14.34 -8.53
CA PRO A 34 5.95 -15.17 -9.05
C PRO A 34 7.33 -14.52 -8.98
N VAL A 35 7.42 -13.22 -9.23
CA VAL A 35 8.69 -12.49 -9.16
C VAL A 35 9.16 -12.36 -7.70
N PHE A 36 8.23 -12.13 -6.80
CA PHE A 36 8.52 -12.00 -5.36
C PHE A 36 8.90 -13.35 -4.75
N GLN A 37 8.22 -14.45 -5.16
CA GLN A 37 8.54 -15.80 -4.72
C GLN A 37 9.89 -16.27 -5.25
N GLN A 38 10.24 -15.95 -6.50
CA GLN A 38 11.56 -16.29 -7.06
C GLN A 38 12.68 -15.55 -6.34
N VAL A 39 12.51 -14.26 -6.05
CA VAL A 39 13.49 -13.48 -5.29
C VAL A 39 13.60 -14.00 -3.85
N ALA A 40 12.48 -14.31 -3.20
CA ALA A 40 12.47 -14.89 -1.86
C ALA A 40 13.07 -16.30 -1.81
N GLN A 41 12.84 -17.14 -2.85
CA GLN A 41 13.42 -18.47 -2.97
C GLN A 41 14.92 -18.43 -3.28
N GLN A 42 15.36 -17.49 -4.11
CA GLN A 42 16.80 -17.30 -4.40
C GLN A 42 17.57 -16.79 -3.18
N MET A 43 16.90 -16.08 -2.27
CA MET A 43 17.51 -15.62 -1.02
C MET A 43 17.43 -16.65 0.11
N GLY A 44 16.83 -17.83 -0.09
CA GLY A 44 16.84 -18.97 0.85
C GLY A 44 16.12 -18.72 2.19
N GLN A 45 15.27 -17.71 2.29
CA GLN A 45 14.71 -17.29 3.58
C GLN A 45 13.23 -16.85 3.53
N ALA A 46 12.37 -17.69 2.96
CA ALA A 46 10.94 -17.36 2.84
C ALA A 46 10.23 -17.10 4.19
N ARG A 47 10.74 -17.64 5.30
CA ARG A 47 10.16 -17.44 6.65
C ARG A 47 10.77 -16.25 7.42
N THR A 48 12.03 -15.92 7.16
CA THR A 48 12.74 -14.85 7.91
C THR A 48 12.42 -13.48 7.34
N VAL A 49 11.99 -13.39 6.09
CA VAL A 49 11.62 -12.13 5.43
C VAL A 49 10.42 -11.47 6.11
N TYR A 50 9.49 -12.25 6.66
CA TYR A 50 8.31 -11.71 7.37
C TYR A 50 8.63 -11.11 8.74
N MET A 51 9.65 -11.61 9.44
CA MET A 51 10.00 -11.14 10.78
C MET A 51 10.90 -9.90 10.79
N ALA A 52 11.56 -9.58 9.68
CA ALA A 52 12.48 -8.46 9.55
C ALA A 52 11.83 -7.19 8.94
N HIS A 53 10.52 -7.07 9.02
CA HIS A 53 9.73 -6.09 8.26
C HIS A 53 10.11 -4.63 8.46
N ARG A 54 10.50 -4.22 9.65
CA ARG A 54 10.75 -2.80 9.94
C ARG A 54 12.07 -2.29 9.35
N SER A 55 13.10 -3.11 9.31
CA SER A 55 14.40 -2.72 8.79
C SER A 55 14.51 -2.79 7.25
N ARG A 56 13.54 -3.41 6.58
CA ARG A 56 13.54 -3.63 5.12
C ARG A 56 12.45 -2.86 4.36
N LEU A 57 11.64 -2.07 5.05
CA LEU A 57 10.61 -1.25 4.38
C LEU A 57 11.25 -0.28 3.39
N ALA A 58 12.34 0.38 3.78
CA ALA A 58 13.10 1.27 2.92
C ALA A 58 13.59 0.57 1.65
N ASP A 59 14.18 -0.63 1.80
CA ASP A 59 14.68 -1.41 0.66
C ASP A 59 13.56 -1.88 -0.26
N ARG A 60 12.44 -2.31 0.30
CA ARG A 60 11.26 -2.68 -0.48
C ARG A 60 10.68 -1.51 -1.25
N LEU A 61 10.53 -0.36 -0.60
CA LEU A 61 10.05 0.86 -1.25
C LEU A 61 10.98 1.29 -2.37
N MET A 62 12.28 1.32 -2.14
CA MET A 62 13.26 1.68 -3.15
C MET A 62 13.22 0.73 -4.35
N ALA A 63 13.13 -0.57 -4.12
CA ALA A 63 13.00 -1.57 -5.18
C ALA A 63 11.73 -1.37 -6.01
N MET A 64 10.58 -1.11 -5.35
CA MET A 64 9.32 -0.85 -6.02
C MET A 64 9.35 0.47 -6.80
N LEU A 65 9.91 1.51 -6.22
CA LEU A 65 9.99 2.84 -6.84
C LEU A 65 10.97 2.87 -8.03
N GLN A 66 12.01 2.08 -8.01
CA GLN A 66 13.03 2.05 -9.08
C GLN A 66 12.73 1.01 -10.16
N GLY A 67 12.18 -0.14 -9.78
CA GLY A 67 12.03 -1.29 -10.67
C GLY A 67 10.70 -1.38 -11.43
N PHE A 68 9.67 -0.68 -10.97
CA PHE A 68 8.32 -0.87 -11.49
C PHE A 68 7.62 0.47 -11.72
N GLU A 69 7.35 0.82 -12.98
CA GLU A 69 6.72 2.12 -13.32
C GLU A 69 5.19 2.06 -13.33
N HIS A 70 4.61 0.87 -13.53
CA HIS A 70 3.18 0.71 -13.79
C HIS A 70 2.38 0.20 -12.59
N LEU A 71 3.00 0.06 -11.42
CA LEU A 71 2.27 -0.34 -10.22
C LEU A 71 1.24 0.72 -9.84
N GLN A 72 0.04 0.26 -9.52
CA GLN A 72 -1.05 1.12 -9.07
C GLN A 72 -0.73 1.74 -7.71
N VAL A 73 -1.04 3.01 -7.58
CA VAL A 73 -0.89 3.76 -6.32
C VAL A 73 -2.26 4.33 -5.94
N LEU A 74 -2.72 4.00 -4.75
CA LEU A 74 -4.00 4.45 -4.21
C LEU A 74 -3.73 5.34 -3.00
N PHE A 75 -4.15 6.60 -3.10
CA PHE A 75 -4.03 7.57 -2.02
C PHE A 75 -5.31 7.59 -1.17
N LEU A 76 -5.14 7.63 0.16
CA LEU A 76 -6.21 7.85 1.11
C LEU A 76 -6.07 9.26 1.67
N ASN A 77 -7.03 10.12 1.33
CA ASN A 77 -7.07 11.51 1.78
C ASN A 77 -8.36 11.77 2.58
N PRO A 78 -8.41 11.32 3.84
CA PRO A 78 -9.58 11.50 4.69
C PRO A 78 -9.83 12.99 4.98
N LYS A 79 -11.09 13.39 4.96
CA LYS A 79 -11.51 14.76 5.26
C LYS A 79 -11.96 14.92 6.71
N MET A 80 -12.24 13.80 7.40
CA MET A 80 -12.66 13.78 8.79
C MET A 80 -12.17 12.54 9.51
N ASP A 81 -12.10 12.60 10.83
CA ASP A 81 -11.85 11.44 11.67
C ASP A 81 -12.96 10.40 11.50
N GLY A 82 -12.61 9.14 11.47
CA GLY A 82 -13.56 8.04 11.30
C GLY A 82 -14.06 7.82 9.86
N GLU A 83 -13.58 8.59 8.88
CA GLU A 83 -13.97 8.40 7.48
C GLU A 83 -13.64 6.98 7.00
N VAL A 84 -14.61 6.37 6.32
CA VAL A 84 -14.51 5.00 5.83
C VAL A 84 -14.34 4.99 4.31
N PHE A 85 -13.33 4.28 3.85
CA PHE A 85 -13.03 4.05 2.44
C PHE A 85 -13.43 2.62 2.07
N ALA A 86 -14.36 2.47 1.15
CA ALA A 86 -14.71 1.17 0.60
C ALA A 86 -13.67 0.74 -0.43
N VAL A 87 -13.19 -0.50 -0.29
CA VAL A 87 -12.25 -1.13 -1.23
C VAL A 87 -12.98 -2.22 -1.99
N GLY A 88 -12.85 -2.24 -3.30
CA GLY A 88 -13.49 -3.26 -4.10
C GLY A 88 -13.32 -3.07 -5.60
N ARG A 89 -13.97 -3.94 -6.35
CA ARG A 89 -13.92 -3.94 -7.82
C ARG A 89 -14.91 -2.99 -8.47
N LEU A 90 -15.94 -2.54 -7.73
CA LEU A 90 -16.92 -1.60 -8.25
C LEU A 90 -16.33 -0.19 -8.36
N GLU A 91 -16.67 0.49 -9.44
CA GLU A 91 -16.30 1.90 -9.67
C GLU A 91 -16.89 2.87 -8.61
N THR A 92 -17.89 2.43 -7.88
CA THR A 92 -18.48 3.19 -6.76
C THR A 92 -17.70 3.09 -5.46
N CYS A 93 -16.72 2.18 -5.38
CA CYS A 93 -15.82 2.11 -4.23
C CYS A 93 -14.90 3.32 -4.19
N SER A 94 -14.47 3.70 -2.99
CA SER A 94 -13.48 4.77 -2.78
C SER A 94 -12.13 4.40 -3.37
N LEU A 95 -11.74 3.14 -3.21
CA LEU A 95 -10.51 2.55 -3.75
C LEU A 95 -10.89 1.39 -4.69
N VAL A 96 -10.70 1.61 -5.98
CA VAL A 96 -11.08 0.63 -7.00
C VAL A 96 -9.90 -0.23 -7.38
N ILE A 97 -10.07 -1.55 -7.30
CA ILE A 97 -9.05 -2.53 -7.68
C ILE A 97 -9.63 -3.42 -8.78
N HIS A 98 -9.11 -3.29 -9.99
CA HIS A 98 -9.54 -4.06 -11.16
C HIS A 98 -8.85 -5.42 -11.20
N ASP A 99 -9.24 -6.30 -10.28
CA ASP A 99 -8.75 -7.68 -10.22
C ASP A 99 -9.93 -8.63 -10.02
N PRO A 100 -10.04 -9.71 -10.81
CA PRO A 100 -11.18 -10.63 -10.72
C PRO A 100 -11.27 -11.36 -9.37
N SER A 101 -10.18 -11.48 -8.61
CA SER A 101 -10.16 -12.06 -7.27
C SER A 101 -10.74 -11.13 -6.21
N VAL A 102 -10.87 -9.84 -6.51
CA VAL A 102 -11.41 -8.83 -5.61
C VAL A 102 -12.92 -8.78 -5.72
N SER A 103 -13.63 -8.87 -4.59
CA SER A 103 -15.08 -8.76 -4.54
C SER A 103 -15.55 -7.34 -4.91
N LYS A 104 -16.80 -7.23 -5.35
CA LYS A 104 -17.43 -5.94 -5.68
C LYS A 104 -17.30 -4.93 -4.54
N PHE A 105 -17.65 -5.35 -3.32
CA PHE A 105 -17.30 -4.73 -2.06
C PHE A 105 -16.44 -5.72 -1.28
N HIS A 106 -15.16 -5.40 -1.08
CA HIS A 106 -14.20 -6.36 -0.54
C HIS A 106 -13.84 -6.09 0.92
N ALA A 107 -13.49 -4.85 1.22
CA ALA A 107 -13.01 -4.45 2.52
C ALA A 107 -13.34 -2.98 2.82
N LEU A 108 -13.18 -2.60 4.07
CA LEU A 108 -13.36 -1.24 4.56
C LEU A 108 -12.10 -0.78 5.28
N LEU A 109 -11.63 0.40 4.94
CA LEU A 109 -10.55 1.12 5.63
C LEU A 109 -11.14 2.31 6.37
N ARG A 110 -10.99 2.35 7.69
CA ARG A 110 -11.45 3.46 8.53
C ARG A 110 -10.25 4.26 9.03
N TRP A 111 -10.28 5.55 8.76
CA TRP A 111 -9.25 6.47 9.25
C TRP A 111 -9.43 6.77 10.74
N ASN A 112 -8.33 6.74 11.48
CA ASN A 112 -8.25 7.17 12.86
C ASN A 112 -7.20 8.27 13.00
N ALA A 113 -7.66 9.51 13.22
CA ALA A 113 -6.78 10.67 13.29
C ALA A 113 -5.91 10.68 14.55
N ALA A 114 -6.43 10.16 15.68
CA ALA A 114 -5.70 10.10 16.94
C ALA A 114 -4.50 9.16 16.85
N GLU A 115 -4.66 8.01 16.19
CA GLU A 115 -3.60 7.02 15.98
C GLU A 115 -2.76 7.31 14.71
N GLY A 116 -3.25 8.18 13.82
CA GLY A 116 -2.59 8.47 12.55
C GLY A 116 -2.48 7.27 11.61
N CYS A 117 -3.45 6.37 11.64
CA CYS A 117 -3.47 5.14 10.86
C CYS A 117 -4.87 4.72 10.45
N CYS A 118 -4.96 3.72 9.59
CA CYS A 118 -6.21 3.08 9.22
C CYS A 118 -6.43 1.78 9.98
N PHE A 119 -7.70 1.46 10.20
CA PHE A 119 -8.18 0.15 10.62
C PHE A 119 -8.82 -0.53 9.42
N LEU A 120 -8.42 -1.78 9.15
CA LEU A 120 -8.89 -2.58 8.04
C LEU A 120 -9.85 -3.66 8.53
N ARG A 121 -10.96 -3.84 7.81
CA ARG A 121 -11.93 -4.92 8.05
C ARG A 121 -12.37 -5.54 6.73
N ASP A 122 -12.51 -6.88 6.72
CA ASP A 122 -13.14 -7.57 5.60
C ASP A 122 -14.65 -7.29 5.56
N ALA A 123 -15.20 -7.08 4.38
CA ALA A 123 -16.62 -6.78 4.19
C ALA A 123 -17.41 -8.00 3.68
N GLY A 124 -17.03 -9.21 4.09
CA GLY A 124 -17.65 -10.45 3.61
C GLY A 124 -17.17 -10.85 2.21
N SER A 125 -15.89 -10.63 1.92
CA SER A 125 -15.31 -10.93 0.61
C SER A 125 -15.31 -12.42 0.29
N MET A 126 -15.31 -12.76 -1.01
CA MET A 126 -15.26 -14.13 -1.49
C MET A 126 -13.91 -14.80 -1.20
N ASN A 127 -12.82 -14.10 -1.43
CA ASN A 127 -11.45 -14.65 -1.38
C ASN A 127 -10.66 -14.20 -0.15
N GLY A 128 -11.23 -13.37 0.72
CA GLY A 128 -10.63 -12.94 1.97
C GLY A 128 -9.75 -11.70 1.86
N THR A 129 -9.55 -11.08 3.01
CA THR A 129 -8.62 -9.97 3.23
C THR A 129 -7.54 -10.43 4.19
N PHE A 130 -6.29 -10.12 3.88
CA PHE A 130 -5.12 -10.58 4.64
C PHE A 130 -4.22 -9.41 4.99
N VAL A 131 -3.63 -9.46 6.18
CA VAL A 131 -2.55 -8.55 6.57
C VAL A 131 -1.33 -9.40 6.94
N ASN A 132 -0.20 -9.18 6.25
CA ASN A 132 1.02 -9.95 6.41
C ASN A 132 0.76 -11.47 6.36
N ALA A 133 -0.03 -11.90 5.37
CA ALA A 133 -0.44 -13.29 5.12
C ALA A 133 -1.35 -13.92 6.19
N VAL A 134 -1.86 -13.12 7.13
CA VAL A 134 -2.83 -13.57 8.14
C VAL A 134 -4.22 -13.10 7.75
N ALA A 135 -5.16 -14.04 7.61
CA ALA A 135 -6.54 -13.72 7.27
C ALA A 135 -7.20 -12.88 8.37
N LEU A 136 -7.89 -11.82 7.96
CA LEU A 136 -8.76 -11.06 8.85
C LEU A 136 -10.07 -11.83 9.02
N GLY A 137 -10.51 -11.96 10.28
CA GLY A 137 -11.87 -12.38 10.58
C GLY A 137 -12.84 -11.21 10.53
N ASP A 138 -13.83 -11.22 11.41
CA ASP A 138 -14.87 -10.19 11.51
C ASP A 138 -14.40 -8.93 12.24
N GLN A 139 -13.15 -8.89 12.69
CA GLN A 139 -12.61 -7.81 13.51
C GLN A 139 -11.80 -6.81 12.67
N GLU A 140 -11.80 -5.57 13.11
CA GLU A 140 -10.90 -4.55 12.58
C GLU A 140 -9.46 -4.85 13.00
N HIS A 141 -8.52 -4.60 12.07
CA HIS A 141 -7.09 -4.71 12.30
C HIS A 141 -6.43 -3.35 12.11
N GLN A 142 -5.68 -2.90 13.11
CA GLN A 142 -4.89 -1.68 13.02
C GLN A 142 -3.71 -1.88 12.10
N LEU A 143 -3.60 -1.04 11.07
CA LEU A 143 -2.50 -1.08 10.13
C LEU A 143 -1.32 -0.26 10.63
N VAL A 144 -0.13 -0.77 10.39
CA VAL A 144 1.13 -0.08 10.66
C VAL A 144 1.94 0.08 9.37
N ASP A 145 2.82 1.06 9.38
CA ASP A 145 3.68 1.38 8.25
C ASP A 145 4.49 0.15 7.80
N GLY A 146 4.34 -0.25 6.55
CA GLY A 146 4.99 -1.43 5.98
C GLY A 146 4.15 -2.70 5.97
N ASP A 147 2.91 -2.67 6.43
CA ASP A 147 2.03 -3.84 6.36
C ASP A 147 1.73 -4.22 4.91
N GLY A 148 1.84 -5.50 4.61
CA GLY A 148 1.37 -6.09 3.36
C GLY A 148 -0.10 -6.44 3.46
N ILE A 149 -0.92 -5.90 2.58
CA ILE A 149 -2.35 -6.18 2.53
C ILE A 149 -2.65 -6.98 1.26
N ALA A 150 -3.47 -8.03 1.38
CA ALA A 150 -4.01 -8.72 0.23
C ALA A 150 -5.53 -8.66 0.24
N PHE A 151 -6.09 -8.23 -0.88
CA PHE A 151 -7.52 -8.31 -1.20
C PHE A 151 -7.68 -9.41 -2.24
N GLY A 152 -8.05 -10.64 -1.80
CA GLY A 152 -7.92 -11.79 -2.67
C GLY A 152 -6.46 -11.98 -3.09
N ASP A 153 -6.18 -12.02 -4.40
CA ASP A 153 -4.83 -12.16 -4.96
C ASP A 153 -4.12 -10.81 -5.17
N ALA A 154 -4.85 -9.71 -5.09
CA ALA A 154 -4.29 -8.36 -5.27
C ALA A 154 -3.55 -7.91 -4.01
N GLN A 155 -2.25 -7.69 -4.12
CA GLN A 155 -1.38 -7.35 -2.99
C GLN A 155 -0.94 -5.89 -3.03
N PHE A 156 -0.96 -5.25 -1.87
CA PHE A 156 -0.56 -3.87 -1.68
C PHE A 156 0.35 -3.71 -0.47
N LEU A 157 1.22 -2.73 -0.51
CA LEU A 157 2.00 -2.27 0.62
C LEU A 157 1.32 -1.04 1.22
N TYR A 158 1.01 -1.08 2.50
CA TYR A 158 0.48 0.05 3.27
C TYR A 158 1.64 0.91 3.76
N VAL A 159 1.66 2.18 3.40
CA VAL A 159 2.74 3.09 3.75
C VAL A 159 2.18 4.44 4.17
N ARG A 160 2.75 5.04 5.20
CA ARG A 160 2.47 6.42 5.55
C ARG A 160 3.08 7.33 4.48
N SER A 161 2.33 8.35 4.09
CA SER A 161 2.78 9.28 3.05
C SER A 161 4.09 10.00 3.40
N GLU A 162 4.31 10.30 4.69
CA GLU A 162 5.58 10.87 5.16
C GLU A 162 6.76 9.93 4.91
N THR A 163 6.60 8.64 5.23
CA THR A 163 7.63 7.62 4.98
C THR A 163 7.92 7.49 3.50
N LEU A 164 6.88 7.42 2.69
CA LEU A 164 7.02 7.35 1.24
C LEU A 164 7.75 8.58 0.69
N HIS A 165 7.31 9.78 1.07
CA HIS A 165 7.89 11.05 0.59
C HIS A 165 9.40 11.13 0.89
N GLY A 166 9.82 10.67 2.07
CA GLY A 166 11.24 10.61 2.43
C GLY A 166 12.08 9.74 1.48
N HIS A 167 11.48 8.71 0.89
CA HIS A 167 12.16 7.82 -0.06
C HIS A 167 12.06 8.31 -1.51
N LEU A 168 11.06 9.11 -1.86
CA LEU A 168 10.91 9.65 -3.21
C LEU A 168 12.07 10.56 -3.60
N GLY A 169 12.55 11.39 -2.67
CA GLY A 169 13.71 12.26 -2.91
C GLY A 169 14.99 11.47 -3.19
N ALA A 170 15.16 10.32 -2.54
CA ALA A 170 16.32 9.44 -2.75
C ALA A 170 16.19 8.56 -4.02
N ALA A 171 14.96 8.30 -4.48
CA ALA A 171 14.69 7.51 -5.68
C ALA A 171 14.73 8.35 -6.97
N ALA A 172 14.74 9.66 -6.87
CA ALA A 172 14.89 10.54 -8.02
C ALA A 172 16.27 10.29 -8.67
N PRO A 173 16.36 10.14 -10.00
CA PRO A 173 17.66 10.02 -10.65
C PRO A 173 18.48 11.27 -10.32
N ALA A 174 19.70 11.06 -9.87
CA ALA A 174 20.64 12.15 -9.68
C ALA A 174 20.66 12.96 -10.99
N SER A 175 20.25 14.22 -10.91
CA SER A 175 20.36 15.10 -12.07
C SER A 175 21.85 15.17 -12.40
N SER A 176 22.23 14.46 -13.46
CA SER A 176 23.56 14.61 -14.02
C SER A 176 23.73 16.08 -14.41
N ARG A 177 24.64 16.73 -13.75
CA ARG A 177 25.11 18.04 -14.16
C ARG A 177 25.84 17.94 -15.48
#